data_98ed1d6d2b2d678e3042b63c2f75efd8
#
_entry.id   98ed1d6d2b2d678e3042b63c2f75efd8
#
_cell.length_a   1.000
_cell.length_b   1.000
_cell.length_c   1.000
_cell.angle_alpha   90.00
_cell.angle_beta   90.00
_cell.angle_gamma   90.00
#
_symmetry.space_group_name_H-M   'P 1'
#
loop_
_entity.id
_entity.type
_entity.pdbx_description
1 polymer ?
#
loop_
_entity_poly.entity_id
_entity_poly.type
_entity_poly.pdbx_seq_one_letter_code
_entity_poly.pdbx_strand_id
1 'polypeptide(L)'
;MFNFDAKQDYTLISVTSAHFDVKMAENLMQSCVQLSEKESPNFIIDFSACQTLDAAACTFLENIHNQCYNENQSFVCTGFKDELLQQLKAQNLHFTLNITPSFIEAEDIVRMENLERDLLNGLD
;
A
#
# COMPACT_ATOMS: atom_id res chain seq x y z
N MET A 1 -15.15 -3.80 4.57
CA MET A 1 -14.20 -2.68 4.41
C MET A 1 -12.95 -3.11 3.66
N PHE A 2 -12.31 -4.19 4.07
CA PHE A 2 -11.13 -4.74 3.41
C PHE A 2 -11.23 -6.26 3.29
N ASN A 3 -10.67 -6.79 2.18
CA ASN A 3 -10.39 -8.22 2.04
C ASN A 3 -8.87 -8.41 2.14
N PHE A 4 -8.47 -9.45 2.88
CA PHE A 4 -7.06 -9.77 3.10
C PHE A 4 -6.74 -11.12 2.46
N ASP A 5 -5.66 -11.17 1.69
CA ASP A 5 -5.24 -12.39 1.01
C ASP A 5 -3.72 -12.53 1.19
N ALA A 6 -3.31 -13.44 2.07
CA ALA A 6 -1.89 -13.66 2.36
C ALA A 6 -1.25 -14.44 1.22
N LYS A 7 -0.23 -13.87 0.62
CA LYS A 7 0.60 -14.49 -0.41
C LYS A 7 1.98 -14.82 0.18
N GLN A 8 2.85 -15.40 -0.64
CA GLN A 8 4.19 -15.77 -0.17
C GLN A 8 5.03 -14.56 0.21
N ASP A 9 5.03 -13.53 -0.62
CA ASP A 9 5.92 -12.38 -0.48
C ASP A 9 5.24 -11.13 0.08
N TYR A 10 3.91 -11.11 0.16
CA TYR A 10 3.14 -9.96 0.59
C TYR A 10 1.72 -10.36 0.99
N THR A 11 1.03 -9.45 1.66
CA THR A 11 -0.43 -9.56 1.86
C THR A 11 -1.12 -8.59 0.91
N LEU A 12 -2.07 -9.10 0.13
CA LEU A 12 -2.93 -8.28 -0.70
C LEU A 12 -4.09 -7.78 0.13
N ILE A 13 -4.26 -6.47 0.21
CA ILE A 13 -5.36 -5.84 0.92
C ILE A 13 -6.22 -5.11 -0.11
N SER A 14 -7.44 -5.59 -0.33
CA SER A 14 -8.36 -4.98 -1.28
C SER A 14 -9.36 -4.11 -0.55
N VAL A 15 -9.48 -2.85 -0.97
CA VAL A 15 -10.48 -1.93 -0.45
C VAL A 15 -11.82 -2.29 -1.10
N THR A 16 -12.81 -2.69 -0.30
CA THR A 16 -14.10 -3.16 -0.83
C THR A 16 -15.18 -2.09 -0.84
N SER A 17 -14.89 -0.91 -0.29
CA SER A 17 -15.83 0.22 -0.23
C SER A 17 -15.61 1.17 -1.40
N ALA A 18 -16.70 1.78 -1.88
CA ALA A 18 -16.62 2.78 -2.94
C ALA A 18 -15.97 4.08 -2.47
N HIS A 19 -16.01 4.38 -1.18
CA HIS A 19 -15.43 5.58 -0.60
C HIS A 19 -14.39 5.21 0.45
N PHE A 20 -13.22 5.86 0.39
CA PHE A 20 -12.11 5.64 1.33
C PHE A 20 -11.95 6.87 2.21
N ASP A 21 -12.29 6.74 3.50
CA ASP A 21 -12.26 7.82 4.46
C ASP A 21 -11.14 7.66 5.50
N VAL A 22 -11.02 8.64 6.39
CA VAL A 22 -9.98 8.65 7.44
C VAL A 22 -10.09 7.44 8.35
N LYS A 23 -11.30 7.04 8.72
CA LYS A 23 -11.49 5.89 9.61
C LYS A 23 -10.98 4.60 8.95
N MET A 24 -11.26 4.45 7.66
CA MET A 24 -10.75 3.31 6.90
C MET A 24 -9.23 3.34 6.82
N ALA A 25 -8.64 4.51 6.64
CA ALA A 25 -7.19 4.65 6.62
C ALA A 25 -6.56 4.28 7.97
N GLU A 26 -7.18 4.69 9.07
CA GLU A 26 -6.77 4.29 10.41
C GLU A 26 -6.83 2.78 10.60
N ASN A 27 -7.93 2.16 10.16
CA ASN A 27 -8.09 0.71 10.22
C ASN A 27 -7.05 -0.02 9.35
N LEU A 28 -6.74 0.55 8.20
CA LEU A 28 -5.69 0.00 7.34
C LEU A 28 -4.33 0.01 8.03
N MET A 29 -3.99 1.12 8.68
CA MET A 29 -2.74 1.23 9.43
C MET A 29 -2.65 0.18 10.51
N GLN A 30 -3.71 0.00 11.31
CA GLN A 30 -3.77 -1.00 12.36
C GLN A 30 -3.63 -2.41 11.80
N SER A 31 -4.29 -2.68 10.68
CA SER A 31 -4.21 -3.98 10.01
C SER A 31 -2.78 -4.28 9.54
N CYS A 32 -2.11 -3.29 8.97
CA CYS A 32 -0.72 -3.47 8.53
C CYS A 32 0.20 -3.79 9.70
N VAL A 33 0.04 -3.10 10.84
CA VAL A 33 0.84 -3.38 12.04
C VAL A 33 0.62 -4.82 12.53
N GLN A 34 -0.64 -5.24 12.61
CA GLN A 34 -0.98 -6.59 13.08
C GLN A 34 -0.47 -7.66 12.12
N LEU A 35 -0.64 -7.46 10.81
CA LEU A 35 -0.24 -8.44 9.79
C LEU A 35 1.26 -8.56 9.68
N SER A 36 2.00 -7.48 9.91
CA SER A 36 3.47 -7.53 9.84
C SER A 36 4.07 -8.42 10.93
N GLU A 37 3.36 -8.66 12.02
CA GLU A 37 3.79 -9.55 13.10
C GLU A 37 3.46 -11.01 12.85
N LYS A 38 2.41 -11.29 12.05
CA LYS A 38 1.86 -12.65 11.88
C LYS A 38 2.10 -13.22 10.48
N GLU A 39 2.12 -12.39 9.48
CA GLU A 39 2.21 -12.77 8.07
C GLU A 39 3.42 -12.09 7.43
N SER A 40 3.28 -11.69 6.18
CA SER A 40 4.33 -10.94 5.50
C SER A 40 4.32 -9.48 5.97
N PRO A 41 5.49 -8.84 6.13
CA PRO A 41 5.56 -7.42 6.44
C PRO A 41 5.34 -6.52 5.22
N ASN A 42 5.10 -7.09 4.04
CA ASN A 42 4.93 -6.35 2.79
C ASN A 42 3.47 -6.32 2.39
N PHE A 43 3.03 -5.21 1.79
CA PHE A 43 1.62 -5.00 1.47
C PHE A 43 1.43 -4.45 0.06
N ILE A 44 0.44 -4.98 -0.63
CA ILE A 44 -0.11 -4.39 -1.85
C ILE A 44 -1.56 -4.02 -1.56
N ILE A 45 -1.92 -2.77 -1.80
CA ILE A 45 -3.26 -2.25 -1.53
C ILE A 45 -3.97 -2.01 -2.86
N ASP A 46 -5.08 -2.69 -3.08
CA ASP A 46 -5.86 -2.60 -4.32
C ASP A 46 -7.06 -1.68 -4.12
N PHE A 47 -7.09 -0.59 -4.86
CA PHE A 47 -8.16 0.41 -4.82
C PHE A 47 -9.13 0.29 -6.00
N SER A 48 -9.16 -0.85 -6.70
CA SER A 48 -9.99 -1.01 -7.90
C SER A 48 -11.48 -0.76 -7.66
N ALA A 49 -11.99 -1.11 -6.49
CA ALA A 49 -13.40 -0.90 -6.12
C ALA A 49 -13.67 0.50 -5.61
N CYS A 50 -12.64 1.27 -5.33
CA CYS A 50 -12.77 2.61 -4.74
C CYS A 50 -13.09 3.64 -5.80
N GLN A 51 -14.06 4.50 -5.54
CA GLN A 51 -14.49 5.53 -6.49
C GLN A 51 -14.15 6.94 -6.01
N THR A 52 -14.06 7.13 -4.68
CA THR A 52 -13.75 8.44 -4.10
C THR A 52 -12.82 8.27 -2.90
N LEU A 53 -11.98 9.29 -2.67
CA LEU A 53 -11.06 9.36 -1.55
C LEU A 53 -11.22 10.69 -0.81
N ASP A 54 -11.24 10.65 0.53
CA ASP A 54 -11.12 11.86 1.32
C ASP A 54 -9.68 12.37 1.26
N ALA A 55 -9.50 13.69 1.16
CA ALA A 55 -8.16 14.28 1.15
C ALA A 55 -7.35 13.92 2.41
N ALA A 56 -8.01 13.93 3.57
CA ALA A 56 -7.36 13.56 4.83
C ALA A 56 -6.95 12.09 4.85
N ALA A 57 -7.75 11.21 4.23
CA ALA A 57 -7.40 9.79 4.11
C ALA A 57 -6.14 9.59 3.25
N CYS A 58 -5.96 10.42 2.23
CA CYS A 58 -4.75 10.37 1.39
C CYS A 58 -3.50 10.70 2.22
N THR A 59 -3.59 11.65 3.13
CA THR A 59 -2.48 11.96 4.04
C THR A 59 -2.15 10.77 4.94
N PHE A 60 -3.15 10.04 5.40
CA PHE A 60 -2.93 8.81 6.15
C PHE A 60 -2.22 7.74 5.33
N LEU A 61 -2.54 7.62 4.05
CA LEU A 61 -1.84 6.68 3.17
C LEU A 61 -0.34 7.01 3.12
N GLU A 62 0.00 8.29 3.02
CA GLU A 62 1.39 8.72 3.06
C GLU A 62 2.06 8.33 4.37
N ASN A 63 1.37 8.51 5.49
CA ASN A 63 1.90 8.14 6.81
C ASN A 63 2.13 6.63 6.91
N ILE A 64 1.21 5.81 6.40
CA ILE A 64 1.37 4.34 6.38
C ILE A 64 2.58 3.96 5.54
N HIS A 65 2.71 4.57 4.36
CA HIS A 65 3.86 4.34 3.47
C HIS A 65 5.17 4.63 4.20
N ASN A 66 5.27 5.80 4.80
CA ASN A 66 6.49 6.22 5.48
C ASN A 66 6.83 5.28 6.65
N GLN A 67 5.82 4.88 7.42
CA GLN A 67 6.01 3.95 8.52
C GLN A 67 6.50 2.59 8.03
N CYS A 68 5.90 2.06 6.98
CA CYS A 68 6.31 0.78 6.41
C CYS A 68 7.77 0.83 5.95
N TYR A 69 8.15 1.86 5.18
CA TYR A 69 9.52 1.94 4.66
C TYR A 69 10.54 2.21 5.75
N ASN A 70 10.18 2.91 6.81
CA ASN A 70 11.06 3.06 7.98
C ASN A 70 11.33 1.72 8.67
N GLU A 71 10.41 0.76 8.55
CA GLU A 71 10.52 -0.58 9.13
C GLU A 71 11.01 -1.62 8.11
N ASN A 72 11.53 -1.18 6.97
CA ASN A 72 11.97 -2.05 5.87
C ASN A 72 10.85 -2.95 5.32
N GLN A 73 9.65 -2.42 5.23
CA GLN A 73 8.47 -3.09 4.69
C GLN A 73 8.03 -2.40 3.41
N SER A 74 7.56 -3.18 2.43
CA SER A 74 7.03 -2.61 1.19
C SER A 74 5.56 -2.25 1.34
N PHE A 75 5.17 -1.13 0.76
CA PHE A 75 3.79 -0.67 0.73
C PHE A 75 3.54 -0.08 -0.65
N VAL A 76 2.75 -0.77 -1.47
CA VAL A 76 2.51 -0.38 -2.87
C VAL A 76 1.02 -0.33 -3.11
N CYS A 77 0.54 0.76 -3.70
CA CYS A 77 -0.87 0.95 -4.03
C CYS A 77 -1.09 0.76 -5.53
N THR A 78 -2.19 0.14 -5.90
CA THR A 78 -2.54 -0.08 -7.30
C THR A 78 -4.06 -0.02 -7.49
N GLY A 79 -4.50 0.03 -8.74
CA GLY A 79 -5.91 -0.07 -9.08
C GLY A 79 -6.67 1.25 -9.02
N PHE A 80 -6.00 2.38 -8.81
CA PHE A 80 -6.68 3.68 -8.78
C PHE A 80 -7.26 4.02 -10.16
N LYS A 81 -8.52 4.47 -10.17
CA LYS A 81 -9.13 5.03 -11.36
C LYS A 81 -8.48 6.37 -11.70
N ASP A 82 -8.56 6.80 -12.94
CA ASP A 82 -7.91 8.02 -13.42
C ASP A 82 -8.26 9.24 -12.57
N GLU A 83 -9.53 9.37 -12.19
CA GLU A 83 -9.98 10.50 -11.35
C GLU A 83 -9.29 10.52 -9.99
N LEU A 84 -9.08 9.34 -9.40
CA LEU A 84 -8.39 9.21 -8.11
C LEU A 84 -6.90 9.50 -8.27
N LEU A 85 -6.28 9.05 -9.36
CA LEU A 85 -4.89 9.38 -9.66
C LEU A 85 -4.70 10.89 -9.78
N GLN A 86 -5.63 11.59 -10.41
CA GLN A 86 -5.57 13.04 -10.53
C GLN A 86 -5.64 13.70 -9.16
N GLN A 87 -6.50 13.20 -8.28
CA GLN A 87 -6.61 13.71 -6.92
C GLN A 87 -5.30 13.51 -6.15
N LEU A 88 -4.68 12.34 -6.26
CA LEU A 88 -3.40 12.06 -5.59
C LEU A 88 -2.29 12.95 -6.14
N LYS A 89 -2.26 13.17 -7.45
CA LYS A 89 -1.29 14.06 -8.08
C LYS A 89 -1.48 15.50 -7.63
N ALA A 90 -2.72 15.96 -7.48
CA ALA A 90 -3.02 17.31 -7.00
C ALA A 90 -2.49 17.53 -5.58
N GLN A 91 -2.35 16.49 -4.78
CA GLN A 91 -1.79 16.54 -3.44
C GLN A 91 -0.31 16.17 -3.40
N ASN A 92 0.33 15.99 -4.56
CA ASN A 92 1.74 15.60 -4.72
C ASN A 92 2.08 14.24 -4.11
N LEU A 93 1.08 13.38 -3.88
CA LEU A 93 1.28 12.08 -3.26
C LEU A 93 1.91 11.06 -4.21
N HIS A 94 1.86 11.32 -5.53
CA HIS A 94 2.53 10.47 -6.51
C HIS A 94 4.07 10.52 -6.40
N PHE A 95 4.61 11.49 -5.66
CA PHE A 95 6.04 11.56 -5.38
C PHE A 95 6.45 10.76 -4.14
N THR A 96 5.53 10.52 -3.24
CA THR A 96 5.82 9.84 -1.97
C THR A 96 5.28 8.41 -1.91
N LEU A 97 4.11 8.16 -2.50
CA LEU A 97 3.53 6.81 -2.53
C LEU A 97 4.08 6.01 -3.71
N ASN A 98 4.28 4.71 -3.51
CA ASN A 98 4.49 3.79 -4.62
C ASN A 98 3.13 3.46 -5.21
N ILE A 99 2.86 3.97 -6.39
CA ILE A 99 1.60 3.75 -7.10
C ILE A 99 1.92 3.11 -8.44
N THR A 100 1.27 1.99 -8.74
CA THR A 100 1.45 1.31 -10.03
C THR A 100 0.13 1.26 -10.80
N PRO A 101 0.19 1.26 -12.15
CA PRO A 101 -1.02 1.12 -12.97
C PRO A 101 -1.61 -0.29 -12.90
N SER A 102 -0.80 -1.32 -12.64
CA SER A 102 -1.25 -2.70 -12.65
C SER A 102 -0.79 -3.45 -11.41
N PHE A 103 -1.51 -4.53 -11.09
CA PHE A 103 -1.17 -5.43 -10.01
C PHE A 103 0.18 -6.13 -10.25
N ILE A 104 0.46 -6.52 -11.49
CA ILE A 104 1.72 -7.19 -11.84
C ILE A 104 2.91 -6.29 -11.53
N GLU A 105 2.81 -5.01 -11.85
CA GLU A 105 3.88 -4.04 -11.54
C GLU A 105 4.05 -3.86 -10.04
N ALA A 106 2.96 -3.88 -9.27
CA ALA A 106 3.03 -3.81 -7.82
C ALA A 106 3.77 -5.03 -7.25
N GLU A 107 3.48 -6.22 -7.76
CA GLU A 107 4.21 -7.44 -7.37
C GLU A 107 5.69 -7.34 -7.69
N ASP A 108 6.03 -6.81 -8.86
CA ASP A 108 7.42 -6.65 -9.26
C ASP A 108 8.19 -5.75 -8.29
N ILE A 109 7.57 -4.64 -7.86
CA ILE A 109 8.19 -3.74 -6.89
C ILE A 109 8.46 -4.47 -5.57
N VAL A 110 7.48 -5.19 -5.05
CA VAL A 110 7.63 -5.91 -3.78
C VAL A 110 8.75 -6.94 -3.88
N ARG A 111 8.79 -7.69 -4.96
CA ARG A 111 9.82 -8.73 -5.16
C ARG A 111 11.20 -8.12 -5.30
N MET A 112 11.32 -7.03 -6.03
CA MET A 112 12.60 -6.33 -6.18
C MET A 112 13.09 -5.77 -4.85
N GLU A 113 12.21 -5.17 -4.06
CA GLU A 113 12.57 -4.62 -2.77
C GLU A 113 12.96 -5.72 -1.78
N ASN A 114 12.24 -6.85 -1.79
CA ASN A 114 12.62 -8.01 -0.98
C ASN A 114 14.00 -8.53 -1.34
N LEU A 115 14.27 -8.65 -2.65
CA LEU A 115 15.57 -9.12 -3.13
C LEU A 115 16.69 -8.17 -2.71
N GLU A 116 16.48 -6.87 -2.81
CA GLU A 116 17.45 -5.87 -2.36
C GLU A 116 17.75 -6.01 -0.87
N ARG A 117 16.72 -6.19 -0.04
CA ARG A 117 16.89 -6.37 1.40
C ARG A 117 17.67 -7.63 1.72
N ASP A 118 17.37 -8.73 1.02
CA ASP A 118 18.08 -9.99 1.23
C ASP A 118 19.55 -9.89 0.83
N LEU A 119 19.84 -9.20 -0.26
CA LEU A 119 21.21 -8.98 -0.71
C LEU A 119 22.00 -8.12 0.28
N LEU A 120 21.37 -7.05 0.81
CA LEU A 120 22.01 -6.19 1.80
C LEU A 120 22.27 -6.93 3.10
N ASN A 121 21.32 -7.75 3.55
CA ASN A 121 21.49 -8.56 4.75
C ASN A 121 22.55 -9.64 4.56
N GLY A 122 22.68 -10.18 3.35
CA GLY A 122 23.68 -11.20 3.04
C GLY A 122 25.10 -10.67 2.94
N LEU A 123 25.27 -9.36 2.87
CA LEU A 123 26.60 -8.73 2.81
C LEU A 123 27.23 -8.51 4.20
N ASP A 124 26.43 -8.66 5.24
CA ASP A 124 26.92 -8.55 6.61
C ASP A 124 27.56 -9.91 7.11
#